data_e375f82c0fabd3ccdec942ef08503bca
#
_entry.id   e375f82c0fabd3ccdec942ef08503bca
#
_cell.length_a   1.000
_cell.length_b   1.000
_cell.length_c   1.000
_cell.angle_alpha   90.00
_cell.angle_beta   90.00
_cell.angle_gamma   90.00
#
_symmetry.space_group_name_H-M   'P 1'
#
loop_
_entity.id
_entity.type
_entity.pdbx_description
1 polymer ?
#
loop_
_entity_poly.entity_id
_entity_poly.type
_entity_poly.pdbx_seq_one_letter_code
_entity_poly.pdbx_strand_id
1 'polypeptide(L)'
;EIGVRLVGSEMCIRDRMYSFLWMIWILYVRCVDDFVLIIFEKEFMIPKIIHLCWFSEESFPVEIKICLASWKRILPDYTIRLWTYADALAIGCDYVSEALSVKKWAFAADVIRFYAIYKEGGIYMDSDMLLKKRFDEFIPEHGFATFNECWGTVLLQAAFLIGEQGNSFCEEVFSYYKQRHFLLPDGSFDMLISPKIMVMVAEKRGYKREDIEQHLGEDVVIYPGCYVSPCKKIQYPEAFACHQVYGSWRKHRFGRKVERFLKHAYLVIRFALFKR
;
A
#
# COMPACT_ATOMS: atom_id res chain seq x y z
N GLU A 1 -12.61 57.95 -36.62
CA GLU A 1 -11.37 57.17 -36.59
C GLU A 1 -11.54 55.96 -35.73
N ILE A 2 -11.34 54.80 -36.34
CA ILE A 2 -11.71 53.50 -35.84
C ILE A 2 -10.48 52.89 -35.19
N GLY A 3 -10.52 52.64 -33.90
CA GLY A 3 -9.52 51.85 -33.16
C GLY A 3 -10.10 50.53 -32.74
N VAL A 4 -9.82 49.48 -33.47
CA VAL A 4 -10.35 48.12 -33.27
C VAL A 4 -9.67 47.44 -32.06
N ARG A 5 -10.50 47.03 -31.14
CA ARG A 5 -10.18 46.07 -30.07
C ARG A 5 -10.08 44.68 -30.67
N LEU A 6 -8.89 44.12 -30.76
CA LEU A 6 -8.61 42.71 -30.97
C LEU A 6 -7.68 42.22 -29.88
N VAL A 7 -8.19 42.04 -28.67
CA VAL A 7 -7.52 41.31 -27.61
C VAL A 7 -8.62 40.50 -26.88
N GLY A 8 -8.85 39.26 -27.30
CA GLY A 8 -9.81 38.37 -26.64
C GLY A 8 -10.02 37.02 -27.29
N SER A 9 -9.54 36.80 -28.52
CA SER A 9 -9.79 35.56 -29.25
C SER A 9 -8.63 34.56 -29.27
N GLU A 10 -7.40 34.99 -29.01
CA GLU A 10 -6.24 34.08 -29.09
C GLU A 10 -6.06 33.21 -27.83
N MET A 11 -6.51 33.67 -26.64
CA MET A 11 -6.39 32.89 -25.40
C MET A 11 -7.38 31.72 -25.32
N CYS A 12 -8.59 31.89 -25.90
CA CYS A 12 -9.56 30.81 -25.97
C CYS A 12 -9.24 29.71 -27.00
N ILE A 13 -8.48 30.03 -28.05
CA ILE A 13 -8.11 29.05 -29.08
C ILE A 13 -6.96 28.17 -28.60
N ARG A 14 -6.02 28.72 -27.84
CA ARG A 14 -4.87 27.99 -27.30
C ARG A 14 -5.30 26.96 -26.24
N ASP A 15 -6.21 27.30 -25.37
CA ASP A 15 -6.73 26.37 -24.36
C ASP A 15 -7.61 25.28 -24.96
N ARG A 16 -8.34 25.55 -26.04
CA ARG A 16 -9.07 24.52 -26.80
C ARG A 16 -8.17 23.61 -27.60
N MET A 17 -7.05 24.11 -28.13
CA MET A 17 -6.07 23.28 -28.84
C MET A 17 -5.34 22.32 -27.88
N TYR A 18 -5.01 22.75 -26.67
CA TYR A 18 -4.40 21.87 -25.67
C TYR A 18 -5.38 20.79 -25.18
N SER A 19 -6.65 21.11 -24.99
CA SER A 19 -7.66 20.10 -24.65
C SER A 19 -7.94 19.15 -25.82
N PHE A 20 -7.87 19.61 -27.08
CA PHE A 20 -8.02 18.77 -28.27
C PHE A 20 -6.80 17.88 -28.53
N LEU A 21 -5.60 18.38 -28.31
CA LEU A 21 -4.36 17.60 -28.40
C LEU A 21 -4.26 16.57 -27.25
N TRP A 22 -4.80 16.88 -26.08
CA TRP A 22 -4.91 15.95 -24.96
C TRP A 22 -5.92 14.83 -25.27
N MET A 23 -7.03 15.12 -25.91
CA MET A 23 -7.99 14.11 -26.37
C MET A 23 -7.46 13.24 -27.52
N ILE A 24 -6.63 13.78 -28.41
CA ILE A 24 -6.02 13.01 -29.51
C ILE A 24 -4.91 12.08 -29.00
N TRP A 25 -4.27 12.41 -27.89
CA TRP A 25 -3.23 11.57 -27.27
C TRP A 25 -3.81 10.29 -26.62
N ILE A 26 -5.10 10.27 -26.32
CA ILE A 26 -5.81 9.12 -25.71
C ILE A 26 -6.28 8.11 -26.78
N LEU A 27 -6.34 8.52 -28.08
CA LEU A 27 -6.85 7.68 -29.18
C LEU A 27 -5.69 7.27 -30.12
N TYR A 28 -5.00 6.17 -29.81
CA TYR A 28 -4.10 5.56 -30.79
C TYR A 28 -4.93 4.66 -31.72
N VAL A 29 -5.23 5.17 -32.95
CA VAL A 29 -5.94 4.41 -33.98
C VAL A 29 -4.89 3.72 -34.86
N ARG A 30 -4.86 2.39 -34.85
CA ARG A 30 -4.06 1.59 -35.78
C ARG A 30 -5.00 0.98 -36.81
N CYS A 31 -4.89 1.38 -38.05
CA CYS A 31 -5.55 0.70 -39.17
C CYS A 31 -4.70 -0.50 -39.59
N VAL A 32 -5.28 -1.69 -39.55
CA VAL A 32 -4.75 -2.89 -40.16
C VAL A 32 -5.91 -3.53 -40.91
N ASP A 33 -5.78 -3.65 -42.23
CA ASP A 33 -6.71 -4.36 -43.17
C ASP A 33 -8.19 -4.00 -42.97
N ASP A 34 -8.58 -2.78 -43.29
CA ASP A 34 -9.97 -2.26 -43.25
C ASP A 34 -10.72 -2.34 -41.90
N PHE A 35 -10.05 -2.74 -40.82
CA PHE A 35 -10.57 -2.68 -39.45
C PHE A 35 -9.87 -1.60 -38.61
N VAL A 36 -10.65 -0.69 -38.05
CA VAL A 36 -10.19 0.30 -37.07
C VAL A 36 -10.22 -0.36 -35.69
N LEU A 37 -9.06 -0.73 -35.14
CA LEU A 37 -8.93 -1.22 -33.77
C LEU A 37 -8.66 0.00 -32.86
N ILE A 38 -9.66 0.39 -32.07
CA ILE A 38 -9.50 1.40 -31.00
C ILE A 38 -8.93 0.67 -29.80
N ILE A 39 -7.63 0.81 -29.58
CA ILE A 39 -6.99 0.31 -28.32
C ILE A 39 -7.14 1.43 -27.30
N PHE A 40 -8.05 1.25 -26.36
CA PHE A 40 -8.06 2.02 -25.12
C PHE A 40 -6.93 1.46 -24.25
N GLU A 41 -5.79 2.15 -24.15
CA GLU A 41 -4.89 1.89 -23.03
C GLU A 41 -5.65 2.29 -21.77
N LYS A 42 -5.98 1.30 -20.95
CA LYS A 42 -6.56 1.52 -19.63
C LYS A 42 -5.49 2.24 -18.81
N GLU A 43 -5.61 3.56 -18.69
CA GLU A 43 -4.75 4.34 -17.82
C GLU A 43 -5.07 3.87 -16.38
N PHE A 44 -4.19 3.06 -15.81
CA PHE A 44 -4.34 2.65 -14.42
C PHE A 44 -4.18 3.89 -13.55
N MET A 45 -5.27 4.33 -12.92
CA MET A 45 -5.26 5.43 -11.94
C MET A 45 -4.34 5.13 -10.76
N ILE A 46 -4.05 3.85 -10.53
CA ILE A 46 -3.18 3.37 -9.46
C ILE A 46 -1.79 3.09 -10.04
N PRO A 47 -0.77 3.89 -9.68
CA PRO A 47 0.57 3.74 -10.24
C PRO A 47 1.26 2.45 -9.78
N LYS A 48 2.12 1.90 -10.63
CA LYS A 48 2.93 0.70 -10.33
C LYS A 48 4.09 1.03 -9.38
N ILE A 49 3.77 1.54 -8.22
CA ILE A 49 4.71 1.88 -7.15
C ILE A 49 4.40 1.00 -5.94
N ILE A 50 5.41 0.37 -5.36
CA ILE A 50 5.29 -0.38 -4.11
C ILE A 50 5.97 0.42 -3.01
N HIS A 51 5.19 0.88 -2.04
CA HIS A 51 5.69 1.57 -0.86
C HIS A 51 6.12 0.57 0.21
N LEU A 52 7.29 0.80 0.76
CA LEU A 52 7.93 -0.02 1.80
C LEU A 52 8.49 0.89 2.89
N CYS A 53 8.20 0.62 4.15
CA CYS A 53 8.80 1.32 5.29
C CYS A 53 9.99 0.54 5.86
N TRP A 54 11.12 1.26 6.07
CA TRP A 54 12.27 0.75 6.80
C TRP A 54 13.00 1.89 7.50
N PHE A 55 12.86 2.00 8.81
CA PHE A 55 13.34 3.14 9.61
C PHE A 55 14.65 2.87 10.35
N SER A 56 15.15 1.62 10.29
CA SER A 56 16.44 1.26 10.85
C SER A 56 17.56 1.54 9.84
N GLU A 57 18.74 1.96 10.33
CA GLU A 57 19.96 2.03 9.54
C GLU A 57 20.55 0.64 9.23
N GLU A 58 20.09 -0.39 9.92
CA GLU A 58 20.55 -1.76 9.71
C GLU A 58 20.08 -2.30 8.35
N SER A 59 20.92 -3.12 7.75
CA SER A 59 20.57 -3.82 6.52
C SER A 59 19.40 -4.78 6.74
N PHE A 60 18.59 -4.99 5.70
CA PHE A 60 17.49 -5.94 5.75
C PHE A 60 17.97 -7.34 6.22
N PRO A 61 17.28 -7.96 7.19
CA PRO A 61 17.48 -9.37 7.53
C PRO A 61 17.23 -10.27 6.31
N VAL A 62 17.78 -11.50 6.37
CA VAL A 62 17.66 -12.44 5.24
C VAL A 62 16.21 -12.76 4.89
N GLU A 63 15.33 -12.83 5.88
CA GLU A 63 13.91 -13.08 5.72
C GLU A 63 13.24 -11.98 4.86
N ILE A 64 13.56 -10.73 5.16
CA ILE A 64 13.07 -9.57 4.42
C ILE A 64 13.67 -9.55 3.00
N LYS A 65 14.96 -9.86 2.85
CA LYS A 65 15.58 -9.98 1.52
C LYS A 65 14.90 -11.02 0.63
N ILE A 66 14.43 -12.13 1.21
CA ILE A 66 13.67 -13.16 0.49
C ILE A 66 12.31 -12.59 0.03
N CYS A 67 11.60 -11.86 0.89
CA CYS A 67 10.34 -11.23 0.53
C CYS A 67 10.55 -10.21 -0.61
N LEU A 68 11.51 -9.30 -0.48
CA LEU A 68 11.83 -8.31 -1.51
C LEU A 68 12.30 -8.95 -2.83
N ALA A 69 13.03 -10.08 -2.77
CA ALA A 69 13.40 -10.83 -3.96
C ALA A 69 12.17 -11.44 -4.66
N SER A 70 11.14 -11.86 -3.91
CA SER A 70 9.88 -12.33 -4.50
C SER A 70 9.15 -11.21 -5.22
N TRP A 71 9.15 -9.98 -4.69
CA TRP A 71 8.53 -8.81 -5.33
C TRP A 71 9.20 -8.49 -6.66
N LYS A 72 10.54 -8.36 -6.67
CA LYS A 72 11.31 -8.08 -7.89
C LYS A 72 11.12 -9.14 -8.98
N ARG A 73 10.95 -10.41 -8.59
CA ARG A 73 10.75 -11.51 -9.53
C ARG A 73 9.35 -11.52 -10.12
N ILE A 74 8.32 -11.26 -9.30
CA ILE A 74 6.91 -11.39 -9.69
C ILE A 74 6.39 -10.09 -10.32
N LEU A 75 6.90 -8.95 -9.86
CA LEU A 75 6.49 -7.61 -10.26
C LEU A 75 7.68 -6.79 -10.82
N PRO A 76 8.34 -7.25 -11.91
CA PRO A 76 9.49 -6.56 -12.47
C PRO A 76 9.14 -5.18 -13.06
N ASP A 77 7.87 -4.93 -13.32
CA ASP A 77 7.27 -3.72 -13.86
C ASP A 77 6.87 -2.70 -12.78
N TYR A 78 7.09 -3.01 -11.50
CA TYR A 78 6.84 -2.10 -10.38
C TYR A 78 8.13 -1.46 -9.86
N THR A 79 8.08 -0.20 -9.48
CA THR A 79 9.14 0.48 -8.73
C THR A 79 8.91 0.34 -7.23
N ILE A 80 10.00 0.19 -6.45
CA ILE A 80 9.91 0.13 -4.99
C ILE A 80 10.34 1.48 -4.41
N ARG A 81 9.41 2.16 -3.73
CA ARG A 81 9.63 3.40 -2.97
C ARG A 81 9.89 3.03 -1.51
N LEU A 82 11.13 3.20 -1.06
CA LEU A 82 11.52 3.03 0.33
C LEU A 82 11.25 4.31 1.13
N TRP A 83 10.44 4.20 2.17
CA TRP A 83 10.22 5.24 3.16
C TRP A 83 11.22 5.08 4.30
N THR A 84 12.17 6.00 4.39
CA THR A 84 13.22 6.02 5.41
C THR A 84 12.78 6.75 6.67
N TYR A 85 13.62 6.74 7.70
CA TYR A 85 13.42 7.54 8.91
C TYR A 85 13.26 9.04 8.59
N ALA A 86 14.11 9.58 7.70
CA ALA A 86 14.06 10.97 7.30
C ALA A 86 12.76 11.31 6.53
N ASP A 87 12.33 10.44 5.60
CA ASP A 87 11.06 10.61 4.90
C ASP A 87 9.89 10.65 5.88
N ALA A 88 9.90 9.75 6.87
CA ALA A 88 8.82 9.66 7.85
C ALA A 88 8.75 10.90 8.76
N LEU A 89 9.88 11.47 9.15
CA LEU A 89 9.90 12.74 9.90
C LEU A 89 9.40 13.92 9.06
N ALA A 90 9.71 13.93 7.77
CA ALA A 90 9.35 15.01 6.87
C ALA A 90 7.84 15.19 6.65
N ILE A 91 7.01 14.18 7.00
CA ILE A 91 5.54 14.30 6.87
C ILE A 91 4.91 15.25 7.90
N GLY A 92 5.64 15.60 8.97
CA GLY A 92 5.17 16.55 10.00
C GLY A 92 3.99 16.03 10.84
N CYS A 93 4.03 14.75 11.22
CA CYS A 93 3.01 14.12 12.08
C CYS A 93 3.62 13.76 13.43
N ASP A 94 3.08 14.34 14.52
CA ASP A 94 3.60 14.15 15.89
C ASP A 94 3.58 12.67 16.30
N TYR A 95 2.49 11.95 15.99
CA TYR A 95 2.40 10.52 16.26
C TYR A 95 3.57 9.74 15.67
N VAL A 96 3.97 10.08 14.44
CA VAL A 96 5.08 9.41 13.75
C VAL A 96 6.42 9.75 14.39
N SER A 97 6.69 11.03 14.63
CA SER A 97 7.95 11.49 15.23
C SER A 97 8.14 10.92 16.64
N GLU A 98 7.09 10.86 17.44
CA GLU A 98 7.09 10.27 18.76
C GLU A 98 7.32 8.74 18.71
N ALA A 99 6.62 8.02 17.84
CA ALA A 99 6.82 6.58 17.66
C ALA A 99 8.26 6.24 17.19
N LEU A 100 8.82 7.06 16.29
CA LEU A 100 10.19 6.94 15.82
C LEU A 100 11.20 7.18 16.95
N SER A 101 10.99 8.22 17.78
CA SER A 101 11.90 8.59 18.88
C SER A 101 12.11 7.46 19.89
N VAL A 102 11.08 6.65 20.11
CA VAL A 102 11.11 5.48 21.02
C VAL A 102 11.27 4.14 20.28
N LYS A 103 11.68 4.17 19.00
CA LYS A 103 11.95 2.99 18.16
C LYS A 103 10.75 2.03 18.02
N LYS A 104 9.54 2.57 18.05
CA LYS A 104 8.30 1.82 17.80
C LYS A 104 7.95 1.85 16.31
N TRP A 105 8.86 1.32 15.49
CA TRP A 105 8.85 1.38 14.03
C TRP A 105 7.52 0.96 13.38
N ALA A 106 6.88 -0.09 13.93
CA ALA A 106 5.61 -0.58 13.40
C ALA A 106 4.48 0.45 13.50
N PHE A 107 4.43 1.24 14.59
CA PHE A 107 3.42 2.28 14.77
C PHE A 107 3.67 3.50 13.88
N ALA A 108 4.93 3.84 13.62
CA ALA A 108 5.25 4.83 12.60
C ALA A 108 4.83 4.35 11.21
N ALA A 109 5.11 3.09 10.86
CA ALA A 109 4.69 2.49 9.59
C ALA A 109 3.17 2.43 9.45
N ASP A 110 2.42 2.26 10.55
CA ASP A 110 0.95 2.28 10.56
C ASP A 110 0.37 3.61 10.05
N VAL A 111 1.10 4.70 10.17
CA VAL A 111 0.73 6.01 9.63
C VAL A 111 1.22 6.18 8.20
N ILE A 112 2.51 5.86 7.96
CA ILE A 112 3.15 6.10 6.67
C ILE A 112 2.46 5.34 5.54
N ARG A 113 1.93 4.12 5.76
CA ARG A 113 1.24 3.34 4.74
C ARG A 113 0.04 4.07 4.13
N PHE A 114 -0.74 4.77 4.96
CA PHE A 114 -1.89 5.55 4.49
C PHE A 114 -1.47 6.88 3.88
N TYR A 115 -0.48 7.54 4.48
CA TYR A 115 0.09 8.75 3.91
C TYR A 115 0.67 8.52 2.52
N ALA A 116 1.41 7.41 2.32
CA ALA A 116 2.04 7.06 1.05
C ALA A 116 1.00 6.86 -0.05
N ILE A 117 -0.04 6.04 0.22
CA ILE A 117 -1.13 5.82 -0.74
C ILE A 117 -1.89 7.13 -1.00
N TYR A 118 -2.22 7.91 0.04
CA TYR A 118 -2.90 9.18 -0.13
C TYR A 118 -2.10 10.16 -1.00
N LYS A 119 -0.78 10.24 -0.82
CA LYS A 119 0.09 11.21 -1.51
C LYS A 119 0.55 10.78 -2.88
N GLU A 120 0.83 9.52 -3.09
CA GLU A 120 1.49 9.03 -4.30
C GLU A 120 0.64 7.98 -5.04
N GLY A 121 -0.41 7.44 -4.41
CA GLY A 121 -1.09 6.25 -4.93
C GLY A 121 -0.18 5.02 -4.95
N GLY A 122 -0.68 3.90 -5.46
CA GLY A 122 0.10 2.67 -5.61
C GLY A 122 -0.25 1.59 -4.60
N ILE A 123 0.74 0.78 -4.27
CA ILE A 123 0.59 -0.40 -3.42
C ILE A 123 1.46 -0.21 -2.18
N TYR A 124 0.90 -0.39 -0.98
CA TYR A 124 1.71 -0.54 0.22
C TYR A 124 1.86 -2.02 0.56
N MET A 125 3.09 -2.44 0.86
CA MET A 125 3.36 -3.78 1.39
C MET A 125 4.29 -3.71 2.59
N ASP A 126 3.93 -4.42 3.67
CA ASP A 126 4.87 -4.65 4.77
C ASP A 126 6.09 -5.46 4.29
N SER A 127 7.27 -5.14 4.81
CA SER A 127 8.54 -5.73 4.36
C SER A 127 8.58 -7.26 4.43
N ASP A 128 7.73 -7.87 5.24
CA ASP A 128 7.62 -9.32 5.43
C ASP A 128 6.49 -10.00 4.63
N MET A 129 5.97 -9.32 3.61
CA MET A 129 5.05 -9.90 2.65
C MET A 129 5.80 -10.74 1.60
N LEU A 130 5.54 -12.04 1.58
CA LEU A 130 6.08 -12.95 0.56
C LEU A 130 5.08 -13.10 -0.58
N LEU A 131 5.42 -12.62 -1.77
CA LEU A 131 4.58 -12.81 -2.95
C LEU A 131 4.78 -14.21 -3.55
N LYS A 132 3.68 -14.81 -4.01
CA LYS A 132 3.63 -16.10 -4.71
C LYS A 132 3.25 -15.93 -6.18
N LYS A 133 2.32 -15.03 -6.49
CA LYS A 133 1.83 -14.69 -7.84
C LYS A 133 1.44 -13.20 -7.90
N ARG A 134 1.13 -12.71 -9.09
CA ARG A 134 0.62 -11.35 -9.30
C ARG A 134 -0.76 -11.18 -8.66
N PHE A 135 -1.15 -9.92 -8.47
CA PHE A 135 -2.41 -9.51 -7.85
C PHE A 135 -3.18 -8.48 -8.70
N ASP A 136 -2.89 -8.42 -10.01
CA ASP A 136 -3.47 -7.41 -10.90
C ASP A 136 -5.02 -7.45 -10.91
N GLU A 137 -5.61 -8.62 -10.67
CA GLU A 137 -7.06 -8.83 -10.58
C GLU A 137 -7.73 -8.10 -9.39
N PHE A 138 -6.95 -7.72 -8.37
CA PHE A 138 -7.45 -7.01 -7.18
C PHE A 138 -7.21 -5.50 -7.24
N ILE A 139 -6.61 -4.99 -8.31
CA ILE A 139 -6.40 -3.56 -8.50
C ILE A 139 -7.71 -2.94 -9.00
N PRO A 140 -8.39 -2.10 -8.20
CA PRO A 140 -9.62 -1.46 -8.65
C PRO A 140 -9.32 -0.42 -9.74
N GLU A 141 -10.33 -0.06 -10.51
CA GLU A 141 -10.18 1.02 -11.51
C GLU A 141 -9.98 2.37 -10.83
N HIS A 142 -10.65 2.58 -9.71
CA HIS A 142 -10.60 3.79 -8.88
C HIS A 142 -10.60 3.42 -7.40
N GLY A 143 -10.18 4.37 -6.57
CA GLY A 143 -10.38 4.32 -5.14
C GLY A 143 -9.34 3.46 -4.41
N PHE A 144 -9.82 2.59 -3.54
CA PHE A 144 -9.00 1.86 -2.57
C PHE A 144 -9.44 0.40 -2.48
N ALA A 145 -8.48 -0.50 -2.33
CA ALA A 145 -8.75 -1.90 -2.04
C ALA A 145 -7.84 -2.45 -0.93
N THR A 146 -8.40 -3.35 -0.14
CA THR A 146 -7.67 -4.16 0.84
C THR A 146 -8.37 -5.50 1.06
N PHE A 147 -7.92 -6.26 2.03
CA PHE A 147 -8.41 -7.61 2.31
C PHE A 147 -8.88 -7.73 3.76
N ASN A 148 -9.75 -8.68 4.04
CA ASN A 148 -10.04 -9.07 5.41
C ASN A 148 -8.81 -9.76 6.03
N GLU A 149 -8.67 -9.64 7.35
CA GLU A 149 -7.67 -10.34 8.14
C GLU A 149 -8.36 -11.12 9.26
N CYS A 150 -8.31 -12.47 9.19
CA CYS A 150 -9.07 -13.34 10.08
C CYS A 150 -8.17 -14.00 11.14
N TRP A 151 -8.02 -13.37 12.32
CA TRP A 151 -7.26 -13.87 13.45
C TRP A 151 -8.15 -14.03 14.71
N GLY A 152 -9.25 -14.77 14.57
CA GLY A 152 -10.27 -14.92 15.62
C GLY A 152 -11.36 -13.86 15.58
N THR A 153 -11.05 -12.65 15.17
CA THR A 153 -12.01 -11.60 14.77
C THR A 153 -11.68 -11.14 13.36
N VAL A 154 -12.67 -10.71 12.60
CA VAL A 154 -12.46 -10.15 11.27
C VAL A 154 -12.04 -8.69 11.43
N LEU A 155 -10.84 -8.38 10.96
CA LEU A 155 -10.26 -7.05 10.83
C LEU A 155 -9.90 -6.78 9.37
N LEU A 156 -9.32 -5.61 9.07
CA LEU A 156 -8.80 -5.28 7.75
C LEU A 156 -7.29 -5.46 7.71
N GLN A 157 -6.80 -5.98 6.59
CA GLN A 157 -5.37 -6.23 6.35
C GLN A 157 -4.64 -4.91 6.10
N ALA A 158 -3.83 -4.48 7.06
CA ALA A 158 -3.04 -3.25 6.91
C ALA A 158 -1.68 -3.48 6.25
N ALA A 159 -1.21 -4.74 6.17
CA ALA A 159 0.08 -5.05 5.57
C ALA A 159 0.07 -5.08 4.03
N PHE A 160 -1.11 -4.94 3.41
CA PHE A 160 -1.28 -4.90 1.96
C PHE A 160 -2.44 -3.97 1.60
N LEU A 161 -2.11 -2.84 0.98
CA LEU A 161 -3.08 -1.81 0.58
C LEU A 161 -2.86 -1.45 -0.88
N ILE A 162 -3.95 -1.17 -1.58
CA ILE A 162 -3.96 -0.69 -2.97
C ILE A 162 -4.77 0.60 -3.00
N GLY A 163 -4.31 1.66 -3.65
CA GLY A 163 -5.14 2.85 -3.75
C GLY A 163 -4.61 3.88 -4.74
N GLU A 164 -5.51 4.69 -5.25
CA GLU A 164 -5.18 5.85 -6.06
C GLU A 164 -4.69 7.02 -5.20
N GLN A 165 -4.00 7.95 -5.81
CA GLN A 165 -3.61 9.20 -5.16
C GLN A 165 -4.85 10.00 -4.78
N GLY A 166 -4.83 10.63 -3.60
CA GLY A 166 -5.96 11.43 -3.10
C GLY A 166 -7.13 10.60 -2.55
N ASN A 167 -6.96 9.30 -2.40
CA ASN A 167 -8.02 8.41 -1.92
C ASN A 167 -8.57 8.83 -0.55
N SER A 168 -9.90 8.94 -0.46
CA SER A 168 -10.61 9.44 0.72
C SER A 168 -10.52 8.52 1.93
N PHE A 169 -10.42 7.20 1.73
CA PHE A 169 -10.26 6.25 2.83
C PHE A 169 -8.91 6.40 3.52
N CYS A 170 -7.83 6.49 2.73
CA CYS A 170 -6.48 6.71 3.24
C CYS A 170 -6.33 8.07 3.92
N GLU A 171 -6.96 9.12 3.36
CA GLU A 171 -6.98 10.45 3.97
C GLU A 171 -7.65 10.42 5.35
N GLU A 172 -8.80 9.77 5.49
CA GLU A 172 -9.53 9.67 6.76
C GLU A 172 -8.73 8.91 7.82
N VAL A 173 -8.10 7.77 7.45
CA VAL A 173 -7.24 7.01 8.38
C VAL A 173 -6.00 7.81 8.76
N PHE A 174 -5.34 8.48 7.81
CA PHE A 174 -4.19 9.34 8.09
C PHE A 174 -4.57 10.52 9.00
N SER A 175 -5.70 11.17 8.73
CA SER A 175 -6.22 12.29 9.53
C SER A 175 -6.53 11.89 10.97
N TYR A 176 -6.98 10.66 11.18
CA TYR A 176 -7.18 10.11 12.53
C TYR A 176 -5.88 10.09 13.33
N TYR A 177 -4.76 9.65 12.72
CA TYR A 177 -3.44 9.66 13.37
C TYR A 177 -2.89 11.06 13.58
N LYS A 178 -3.08 11.95 12.62
CA LYS A 178 -2.58 13.34 12.67
C LYS A 178 -3.13 14.12 13.86
N GLN A 179 -4.28 13.73 14.40
CA GLN A 179 -4.92 14.37 15.56
C GLN A 179 -4.53 13.72 16.91
N ARG A 180 -3.54 12.80 16.91
CA ARG A 180 -3.19 11.98 18.07
C ARG A 180 -1.70 12.07 18.37
N HIS A 181 -1.37 11.72 19.62
CA HIS A 181 -0.01 11.52 20.09
C HIS A 181 0.24 10.04 20.34
N PHE A 182 1.44 9.55 19.99
CA PHE A 182 1.87 8.20 20.34
C PHE A 182 2.29 8.09 21.80
N LEU A 183 2.93 9.17 22.32
CA LEU A 183 3.31 9.32 23.73
C LEU A 183 2.15 9.96 24.50
N LEU A 184 1.55 9.21 25.42
CA LEU A 184 0.44 9.70 26.23
C LEU A 184 0.94 10.48 27.45
N PRO A 185 0.12 11.39 28.02
CA PRO A 185 0.53 12.23 29.16
C PRO A 185 0.94 11.45 30.41
N ASP A 186 0.46 10.21 30.57
CA ASP A 186 0.82 9.31 31.66
C ASP A 186 2.12 8.50 31.41
N GLY A 187 2.83 8.79 30.31
CA GLY A 187 4.04 8.10 29.90
C GLY A 187 3.81 6.74 29.21
N SER A 188 2.57 6.32 29.03
CA SER A 188 2.24 5.13 28.24
C SER A 188 2.23 5.44 26.73
N PHE A 189 2.03 4.39 25.91
CA PHE A 189 1.98 4.51 24.46
C PHE A 189 0.57 4.24 23.95
N ASP A 190 0.14 4.98 22.93
CA ASP A 190 -1.06 4.65 22.17
C ASP A 190 -0.81 3.39 21.32
N MET A 191 -1.27 2.25 21.82
CA MET A 191 -1.08 0.94 21.19
C MET A 191 -2.22 0.54 20.25
N LEU A 192 -3.04 1.51 19.79
CA LEU A 192 -4.11 1.23 18.85
C LEU A 192 -3.52 0.92 17.46
N ILE A 193 -3.75 -0.28 16.98
CA ILE A 193 -3.21 -0.78 15.70
C ILE A 193 -4.05 -0.32 14.51
N SER A 194 -3.41 -0.10 13.38
CA SER A 194 -4.05 0.37 12.14
C SER A 194 -5.22 -0.51 11.64
N PRO A 195 -5.22 -1.86 11.72
CA PRO A 195 -6.38 -2.67 11.37
C PRO A 195 -7.68 -2.26 12.07
N LYS A 196 -7.60 -1.86 13.34
CA LYS A 196 -8.78 -1.40 14.10
C LYS A 196 -9.29 -0.03 13.63
N ILE A 197 -8.37 0.88 13.33
CA ILE A 197 -8.73 2.21 12.81
C ILE A 197 -9.34 2.09 11.42
N MET A 198 -8.79 1.23 10.56
CA MET A 198 -9.37 0.91 9.25
C MET A 198 -10.81 0.41 9.39
N VAL A 199 -11.05 -0.52 10.32
CA VAL A 199 -12.41 -1.02 10.58
C VAL A 199 -13.34 0.11 11.02
N MET A 200 -12.90 0.99 11.94
CA MET A 200 -13.71 2.14 12.39
C MET A 200 -14.10 3.07 11.21
N VAL A 201 -13.17 3.30 10.28
CA VAL A 201 -13.43 4.11 9.08
C VAL A 201 -14.35 3.37 8.10
N ALA A 202 -14.11 2.07 7.90
CA ALA A 202 -14.91 1.24 7.00
C ALA A 202 -16.35 1.04 7.50
N GLU A 203 -16.56 0.86 8.82
CA GLU A 203 -17.90 0.71 9.42
C GLU A 203 -18.78 1.93 9.20
N LYS A 204 -18.22 3.15 9.19
CA LYS A 204 -18.97 4.39 8.82
C LYS A 204 -19.46 4.35 7.38
N ARG A 205 -18.81 3.55 6.51
CA ARG A 205 -19.15 3.35 5.10
C ARG A 205 -19.97 2.09 4.85
N GLY A 206 -20.44 1.42 5.91
CA GLY A 206 -21.29 0.24 5.84
C GLY A 206 -20.56 -1.11 5.86
N TYR A 207 -19.25 -1.14 6.15
CA TYR A 207 -18.50 -2.39 6.29
C TYR A 207 -19.10 -3.28 7.39
N LYS A 208 -19.20 -4.55 7.09
CA LYS A 208 -19.57 -5.62 8.04
C LYS A 208 -18.36 -6.50 8.30
N ARG A 209 -18.16 -6.92 9.55
CA ARG A 209 -17.03 -7.81 9.92
C ARG A 209 -17.31 -9.26 9.51
N GLU A 210 -17.46 -9.44 8.22
CA GLU A 210 -17.68 -10.73 7.56
C GLU A 210 -16.56 -10.95 6.55
N ASP A 211 -16.05 -12.21 6.43
CA ASP A 211 -14.98 -12.54 5.50
C ASP A 211 -15.51 -12.81 4.09
N ILE A 212 -16.13 -11.80 3.52
CA ILE A 212 -16.69 -11.78 2.16
C ILE A 212 -16.20 -10.55 1.41
N GLU A 213 -16.36 -10.54 0.09
CA GLU A 213 -16.14 -9.34 -0.71
C GLU A 213 -17.21 -8.31 -0.41
N GLN A 214 -16.78 -7.05 -0.20
CA GLN A 214 -17.66 -5.94 0.11
C GLN A 214 -17.24 -4.69 -0.66
N HIS A 215 -18.23 -3.99 -1.23
CA HIS A 215 -18.06 -2.70 -1.87
C HIS A 215 -18.67 -1.63 -0.96
N LEU A 216 -17.85 -0.67 -0.53
CA LEU A 216 -18.24 0.40 0.37
C LEU A 216 -18.31 1.71 -0.43
N GLY A 217 -19.51 2.07 -0.87
CA GLY A 217 -19.69 3.15 -1.85
C GLY A 217 -19.12 2.74 -3.22
N GLU A 218 -18.62 3.73 -3.96
CA GLU A 218 -18.10 3.53 -5.31
C GLU A 218 -16.55 3.36 -5.32
N ASP A 219 -15.88 3.68 -4.22
CA ASP A 219 -14.42 3.90 -4.18
C ASP A 219 -13.65 2.96 -3.23
N VAL A 220 -14.31 2.02 -2.53
CA VAL A 220 -13.63 1.10 -1.60
C VAL A 220 -14.08 -0.33 -1.81
N VAL A 221 -13.12 -1.23 -2.05
CA VAL A 221 -13.36 -2.67 -2.16
C VAL A 221 -12.58 -3.41 -1.08
N ILE A 222 -13.24 -4.32 -0.39
CA ILE A 222 -12.64 -5.19 0.61
C ILE A 222 -12.82 -6.64 0.17
N TYR A 223 -11.72 -7.32 -0.09
CA TYR A 223 -11.71 -8.70 -0.56
C TYR A 223 -11.62 -9.70 0.62
N PRO A 224 -12.02 -10.96 0.43
CA PRO A 224 -11.82 -12.03 1.41
C PRO A 224 -10.36 -12.22 1.82
N GLY A 225 -10.14 -12.58 3.08
CA GLY A 225 -8.80 -12.73 3.67
C GLY A 225 -8.00 -13.93 3.13
N CYS A 226 -8.63 -14.88 2.43
CA CYS A 226 -7.96 -16.04 1.85
C CYS A 226 -6.90 -15.67 0.80
N TYR A 227 -7.01 -14.53 0.15
CA TYR A 227 -6.06 -14.06 -0.86
C TYR A 227 -4.73 -13.56 -0.28
N VAL A 228 -4.71 -13.12 0.98
CA VAL A 228 -3.50 -12.73 1.72
C VAL A 228 -3.38 -13.60 2.96
N SER A 229 -2.81 -14.79 2.79
CA SER A 229 -2.80 -15.79 3.87
C SER A 229 -1.75 -15.49 4.94
N PRO A 230 -2.05 -15.73 6.23
CA PRO A 230 -1.04 -15.78 7.27
C PRO A 230 -0.22 -17.06 7.13
N CYS A 231 1.10 -16.92 6.95
CA CYS A 231 2.00 -18.07 6.64
C CYS A 231 2.15 -19.14 7.70
N LYS A 232 1.42 -19.13 8.80
CA LYS A 232 1.78 -20.02 9.92
C LYS A 232 0.98 -21.31 10.04
N LYS A 233 -0.20 -21.45 9.45
CA LYS A 233 -0.98 -22.69 9.60
C LYS A 233 -1.92 -23.04 8.45
N ILE A 234 -2.39 -22.06 7.68
CA ILE A 234 -3.37 -22.31 6.62
C ILE A 234 -2.77 -21.76 5.31
N GLN A 235 -2.47 -22.63 4.37
CA GLN A 235 -2.09 -22.22 3.03
C GLN A 235 -3.35 -22.27 2.17
N TYR A 236 -3.82 -21.11 1.77
CA TYR A 236 -4.88 -21.02 0.78
C TYR A 236 -4.25 -21.12 -0.61
N PRO A 237 -4.71 -22.05 -1.48
CA PRO A 237 -4.21 -22.21 -2.85
C PRO A 237 -4.37 -20.92 -3.68
N GLU A 238 -5.43 -20.17 -3.44
CA GLU A 238 -5.77 -18.90 -4.09
C GLU A 238 -4.89 -17.74 -3.63
N ALA A 239 -4.22 -17.83 -2.49
CA ALA A 239 -3.42 -16.74 -1.95
C ALA A 239 -2.29 -16.33 -2.88
N PHE A 240 -2.27 -15.04 -3.27
CA PHE A 240 -1.19 -14.44 -4.03
C PHE A 240 -0.03 -14.01 -3.15
N ALA A 241 -0.28 -13.76 -1.87
CA ALA A 241 0.70 -13.31 -0.91
C ALA A 241 0.60 -14.05 0.42
N CYS A 242 1.69 -14.02 1.17
CA CYS A 242 1.78 -14.60 2.50
C CYS A 242 2.44 -13.60 3.45
N HIS A 243 1.68 -13.12 4.45
CA HIS A 243 2.19 -12.26 5.50
C HIS A 243 2.93 -13.09 6.55
N GLN A 244 4.26 -12.94 6.64
CA GLN A 244 5.12 -13.74 7.52
C GLN A 244 4.93 -13.41 9.00
N VAL A 245 4.37 -12.23 9.31
CA VAL A 245 4.06 -11.73 10.66
C VAL A 245 5.23 -11.90 11.62
N TYR A 246 6.38 -11.32 11.27
CA TYR A 246 7.56 -11.38 12.15
C TYR A 246 7.31 -10.71 13.50
N GLY A 247 6.41 -9.72 13.56
CA GLY A 247 5.94 -9.12 14.81
C GLY A 247 7.09 -8.58 15.65
N SER A 248 8.00 -7.81 15.05
CA SER A 248 9.16 -7.21 15.72
C SER A 248 8.80 -6.37 16.96
N TRP A 249 7.57 -5.86 17.01
CA TRP A 249 7.02 -5.06 18.10
C TRP A 249 6.49 -5.89 19.30
N ARG A 250 6.35 -7.23 19.14
CA ARG A 250 5.82 -8.12 20.19
C ARG A 250 6.95 -8.64 21.09
N LYS A 251 6.74 -8.66 22.42
CA LYS A 251 7.62 -9.38 23.34
C LYS A 251 7.49 -10.89 23.08
N HIS A 252 8.56 -11.54 22.63
CA HIS A 252 8.56 -12.98 22.37
C HIS A 252 9.02 -13.77 23.60
N ARG A 253 8.31 -14.87 23.91
CA ARG A 253 8.75 -15.87 24.90
C ARG A 253 10.03 -16.54 24.41
N PHE A 254 10.88 -17.00 25.34
CA PHE A 254 12.19 -17.58 25.07
C PHE A 254 12.17 -18.67 23.98
N GLY A 255 11.20 -19.64 24.04
CA GLY A 255 11.08 -20.71 23.04
C GLY A 255 10.86 -20.21 21.61
N ARG A 256 10.10 -19.11 21.42
CA ARG A 256 9.95 -18.49 20.09
C ARG A 256 11.23 -17.81 19.60
N LYS A 257 12.11 -17.36 20.50
CA LYS A 257 13.41 -16.80 20.11
C LYS A 257 14.31 -17.88 19.52
N VAL A 258 14.33 -19.07 20.14
CA VAL A 258 15.09 -20.23 19.65
C VAL A 258 14.55 -20.71 18.30
N GLU A 259 13.25 -20.88 18.14
CA GLU A 259 12.62 -21.27 16.87
C GLU A 259 12.96 -20.27 15.74
N ARG A 260 12.90 -18.96 16.04
CA ARG A 260 13.29 -17.92 15.08
C ARG A 260 14.78 -18.00 14.72
N PHE A 261 15.64 -18.22 15.69
CA PHE A 261 17.08 -18.38 15.45
C PHE A 261 17.37 -19.57 14.52
N LEU A 262 16.77 -20.73 14.78
CA LEU A 262 16.94 -21.92 13.94
C LEU A 262 16.37 -21.70 12.53
N LYS A 263 15.20 -21.06 12.41
CA LYS A 263 14.63 -20.69 11.12
C LYS A 263 15.52 -19.70 10.37
N HIS A 264 16.06 -18.70 11.06
CA HIS A 264 16.99 -17.74 10.48
C HIS A 264 18.27 -18.44 9.96
N ALA A 265 18.89 -19.28 10.78
CA ALA A 265 20.08 -20.05 10.38
C ALA A 265 19.79 -20.91 9.13
N TYR A 266 18.67 -21.63 9.11
CA TYR A 266 18.23 -22.41 7.95
C TYR A 266 18.07 -21.54 6.69
N LEU A 267 17.40 -20.40 6.80
CA LEU A 267 17.19 -19.50 5.67
C LEU A 267 18.49 -18.87 5.16
N VAL A 268 19.42 -18.52 6.06
CA VAL A 268 20.75 -18.01 5.69
C VAL A 268 21.50 -19.05 4.88
N ILE A 269 21.53 -20.29 5.35
CA ILE A 269 22.21 -21.41 4.65
C ILE A 269 21.54 -21.62 3.28
N ARG A 270 20.22 -21.71 3.23
CA ARG A 270 19.48 -21.90 1.99
C ARG A 270 19.72 -20.77 1.01
N PHE A 271 19.67 -19.51 1.48
CA PHE A 271 19.89 -18.34 0.62
C PHE A 271 21.32 -18.28 0.08
N ALA A 272 22.31 -18.68 0.89
CA ALA A 272 23.71 -18.78 0.45
C ALA A 272 23.93 -19.88 -0.60
N LEU A 273 23.24 -21.01 -0.47
CA LEU A 273 23.34 -22.14 -1.42
C LEU A 273 22.63 -21.86 -2.76
N PHE A 274 21.57 -21.05 -2.77
CA PHE A 274 20.80 -20.75 -4.01
C PHE A 274 21.26 -19.46 -4.73
N LYS A 275 22.33 -18.82 -4.26
CA LYS A 275 22.94 -17.64 -4.92
C LYS A 275 23.96 -18.02 -6.00
N ARG A 276 24.11 -19.32 -6.26
CA ARG A 276 24.98 -19.85 -7.33
C ARG A 276 24.22 -20.20 -8.57
#